data_dd4bc8abd73e7d8ee1fca0986d6136d4
#
_entry.id   dd4bc8abd73e7d8ee1fca0986d6136d4
#
_cell.length_a   1.000
_cell.length_b   1.000
_cell.length_c   1.000
_cell.angle_alpha   90.00
_cell.angle_beta   90.00
_cell.angle_gamma   90.00
#
_symmetry.space_group_name_H-M   'P 1'
#
loop_
_entity.id
_entity.type
_entity.pdbx_description
1 polymer ?
#
loop_
_entity_poly.entity_id
_entity_poly.type
_entity_poly.pdbx_seq_one_letter_code
_entity_poly.pdbx_strand_id
1 'polypeptide(L)'
;GGAAKAVSGAPIKAIKMSLSGQFAANYDIWYRVYDSGNGWTGWTSNGQACGVSGGSSGLCGIDVALVRKGQPAPGSTGNAFTETSGIGLVSQAHVASAGWLAPVGNGETAGQTGMSRSLQALYISTQGIDASVEVSAHVANIGWQPYVSGASYAGTVGKGIAIQAVKLRLTGNDSSKYDIYYRIHAADYGWLGWAKNDAAAGTVGLSKQAEAIQIKLVAKGSSDAPVQDHAALIQLPGLSAKANCSGLGWQASVGNGGVAGTVGQNRAMEAMQLSLSDSSMNGGISYSAHVSN
;
A
#
# COMPACT_ATOMS: atom_id res chain seq x y z
N GLY A 1 -35.22 -3.44 25.65
CA GLY A 1 -34.25 -2.68 24.90
C GLY A 1 -33.17 -3.58 24.35
N GLY A 2 -32.82 -3.47 23.09
CA GLY A 2 -31.71 -4.20 22.47
C GLY A 2 -30.36 -3.53 22.77
N ALA A 3 -29.29 -4.29 22.88
CA ALA A 3 -27.95 -3.75 22.97
C ALA A 3 -27.43 -3.39 21.57
N ALA A 4 -26.90 -2.17 21.39
CA ALA A 4 -26.10 -1.85 20.21
C ALA A 4 -24.74 -2.56 20.35
N LYS A 5 -24.42 -3.43 19.40
CA LYS A 5 -23.19 -4.21 19.42
C LYS A 5 -22.45 -4.01 18.10
N ALA A 6 -21.14 -3.75 18.20
CA ALA A 6 -20.29 -3.75 17.02
C ALA A 6 -20.21 -5.15 16.40
N VAL A 7 -20.31 -5.23 15.09
CA VAL A 7 -20.06 -6.47 14.34
C VAL A 7 -18.54 -6.71 14.35
N SER A 8 -18.11 -7.95 14.63
CA SER A 8 -16.70 -8.39 14.58
C SER A 8 -15.70 -7.76 15.58
N GLY A 9 -16.15 -7.29 16.77
CA GLY A 9 -15.24 -6.77 17.80
C GLY A 9 -14.58 -5.42 17.49
N ALA A 10 -14.96 -4.76 16.42
CA ALA A 10 -14.49 -3.41 16.11
C ALA A 10 -15.04 -2.40 17.15
N PRO A 11 -14.27 -1.36 17.55
CA PRO A 11 -14.75 -0.36 18.49
C PRO A 11 -15.89 0.48 17.88
N ILE A 12 -16.89 0.81 18.72
CA ILE A 12 -17.92 1.79 18.33
C ILE A 12 -17.25 3.16 18.24
N LYS A 13 -17.50 3.87 17.14
CA LYS A 13 -16.91 5.19 16.83
C LYS A 13 -17.87 6.34 17.07
N ALA A 14 -19.13 6.12 16.81
CA ALA A 14 -20.20 7.12 16.99
C ALA A 14 -21.53 6.43 17.25
N ILE A 15 -22.44 7.16 17.87
CA ILE A 15 -23.78 6.71 18.19
C ILE A 15 -24.83 7.75 17.80
N LYS A 16 -26.06 7.29 17.64
CA LYS A 16 -27.26 8.12 17.55
C LYS A 16 -28.31 7.54 18.49
N MET A 17 -28.99 8.39 19.26
CA MET A 17 -30.08 7.98 20.12
C MET A 17 -31.30 8.86 19.91
N SER A 18 -32.48 8.25 19.92
CA SER A 18 -33.74 8.96 19.83
C SER A 18 -34.78 8.34 20.75
N LEU A 19 -35.72 9.15 21.21
CA LEU A 19 -36.93 8.70 21.91
C LEU A 19 -38.02 8.39 20.91
N SER A 20 -39.01 7.63 21.35
CA SER A 20 -40.22 7.36 20.56
C SER A 20 -41.47 7.51 21.44
N GLY A 21 -42.63 7.59 20.81
CA GLY A 21 -43.92 7.68 21.51
C GLY A 21 -44.04 8.91 22.41
N GLN A 22 -44.74 8.75 23.55
CA GLN A 22 -44.97 9.84 24.49
C GLN A 22 -43.71 10.45 25.09
N PHE A 23 -42.66 9.68 25.22
CA PHE A 23 -41.38 10.23 25.70
C PHE A 23 -40.80 11.27 24.71
N ALA A 24 -40.88 11.02 23.40
CA ALA A 24 -40.44 11.96 22.38
C ALA A 24 -41.27 13.24 22.34
N ALA A 25 -42.55 13.20 22.76
CA ALA A 25 -43.39 14.35 22.85
C ALA A 25 -43.03 15.30 24.00
N ASN A 26 -42.53 14.77 25.11
CA ASN A 26 -42.40 15.53 26.37
C ASN A 26 -40.94 15.76 26.76
N TYR A 27 -40.00 15.02 26.20
CA TYR A 27 -38.61 15.05 26.58
C TYR A 27 -37.70 15.04 25.37
N ASP A 28 -36.48 15.54 25.55
CA ASP A 28 -35.33 15.40 24.66
C ASP A 28 -34.30 14.47 25.32
N ILE A 29 -33.76 13.54 24.57
CA ILE A 29 -32.64 12.71 25.02
C ILE A 29 -31.35 13.38 24.59
N TRP A 30 -30.54 13.81 25.56
CA TRP A 30 -29.23 14.37 25.36
C TRP A 30 -28.18 13.34 25.69
N TYR A 31 -27.09 13.34 24.90
CA TYR A 31 -25.98 12.42 25.13
C TYR A 31 -24.67 12.99 24.61
N ARG A 32 -23.59 12.58 25.25
CA ARG A 32 -22.21 12.77 24.82
C ARG A 32 -21.42 11.50 25.05
N VAL A 33 -20.28 11.37 24.38
CA VAL A 33 -19.43 10.18 24.48
C VAL A 33 -18.00 10.57 24.84
N TYR A 34 -17.31 9.64 25.47
CA TYR A 34 -15.88 9.74 25.72
C TYR A 34 -15.15 8.89 24.68
N ASP A 35 -14.33 9.55 23.86
CA ASP A 35 -13.44 8.91 22.88
C ASP A 35 -12.05 8.75 23.49
N SER A 36 -11.41 7.58 23.33
CA SER A 36 -10.12 7.29 23.95
C SER A 36 -8.96 8.19 23.47
N GLY A 37 -9.09 8.76 22.29
CA GLY A 37 -8.07 9.65 21.72
C GLY A 37 -8.37 11.15 21.92
N ASN A 38 -9.65 11.52 22.04
CA ASN A 38 -10.10 12.92 21.97
C ASN A 38 -10.80 13.42 23.26
N GLY A 39 -11.11 12.52 24.21
CA GLY A 39 -11.83 12.88 25.44
C GLY A 39 -13.35 13.00 25.24
N TRP A 40 -14.03 13.79 26.13
CA TRP A 40 -15.46 14.02 26.03
C TRP A 40 -15.82 14.90 24.82
N THR A 41 -16.82 14.46 24.05
CA THR A 41 -17.49 15.28 23.03
C THR A 41 -18.40 16.32 23.69
N GLY A 42 -18.89 17.25 22.89
CA GLY A 42 -20.04 18.07 23.30
C GLY A 42 -21.33 17.24 23.34
N TRP A 43 -22.37 17.83 23.97
CA TRP A 43 -23.70 17.24 24.03
C TRP A 43 -24.45 17.39 22.71
N THR A 44 -25.15 16.34 22.31
CA THR A 44 -26.11 16.34 21.21
C THR A 44 -27.41 15.66 21.60
N SER A 45 -28.45 15.74 20.78
CA SER A 45 -29.78 15.20 21.13
C SER A 45 -30.51 14.59 19.94
N ASN A 46 -31.52 13.79 20.25
CA ASN A 46 -32.64 13.43 19.35
C ASN A 46 -32.20 12.92 17.97
N GLY A 47 -31.32 11.91 17.93
CA GLY A 47 -30.91 11.26 16.69
C GLY A 47 -29.75 11.92 15.96
N GLN A 48 -29.21 13.03 16.47
CA GLN A 48 -27.99 13.62 15.93
C GLN A 48 -26.79 12.72 16.25
N ALA A 49 -25.76 12.70 15.36
CA ALA A 49 -24.57 11.90 15.61
C ALA A 49 -23.75 12.43 16.78
N CYS A 50 -23.15 11.53 17.56
CA CYS A 50 -22.24 11.82 18.66
C CYS A 50 -21.05 10.88 18.60
N GLY A 51 -19.82 11.43 18.59
CA GLY A 51 -18.60 10.67 18.51
C GLY A 51 -17.67 11.17 17.41
N VAL A 52 -16.84 10.28 16.90
CA VAL A 52 -15.86 10.58 15.87
C VAL A 52 -16.01 9.57 14.73
N SER A 53 -16.17 10.02 13.49
CA SER A 53 -16.07 9.11 12.34
C SER A 53 -14.62 9.05 11.87
N GLY A 54 -14.07 7.87 11.76
CA GLY A 54 -12.67 7.64 11.36
C GLY A 54 -11.70 7.59 12.55
N GLY A 55 -10.40 7.59 12.27
CA GLY A 55 -9.35 7.43 13.30
C GLY A 55 -9.26 6.03 13.89
N SER A 56 -8.26 5.79 14.75
CA SER A 56 -8.03 4.51 15.44
C SER A 56 -8.68 4.43 16.82
N SER A 57 -9.08 5.55 17.43
CA SER A 57 -9.74 5.61 18.73
C SER A 57 -11.14 5.02 18.72
N GLY A 58 -11.65 4.66 19.86
CA GLY A 58 -13.00 4.14 20.05
C GLY A 58 -13.69 4.75 21.26
N LEU A 59 -15.01 4.60 21.32
CA LEU A 59 -15.78 5.09 22.46
C LEU A 59 -15.55 4.20 23.68
N CYS A 60 -15.22 4.83 24.81
CA CYS A 60 -15.00 4.15 26.09
C CYS A 60 -16.01 4.59 27.16
N GLY A 61 -16.78 5.64 26.93
CA GLY A 61 -17.76 6.13 27.90
C GLY A 61 -18.92 6.83 27.22
N ILE A 62 -20.01 6.91 27.93
CA ILE A 62 -21.22 7.60 27.49
C ILE A 62 -21.85 8.30 28.70
N ASP A 63 -22.36 9.50 28.44
CA ASP A 63 -23.17 10.26 29.37
C ASP A 63 -24.51 10.58 28.73
N VAL A 64 -25.64 10.33 29.43
CA VAL A 64 -26.98 10.44 28.86
C VAL A 64 -27.88 11.16 29.85
N ALA A 65 -28.61 12.14 29.37
CA ALA A 65 -29.61 12.89 30.17
C ALA A 65 -30.96 12.96 29.46
N LEU A 66 -32.02 12.77 30.23
CA LEU A 66 -33.39 13.03 29.81
C LEU A 66 -33.81 14.41 30.29
N VAL A 67 -34.11 15.32 29.40
CA VAL A 67 -34.41 16.72 29.67
C VAL A 67 -35.82 17.05 29.17
N ARG A 68 -36.61 17.82 29.94
CA ARG A 68 -37.91 18.26 29.44
C ARG A 68 -37.79 19.07 28.18
N LYS A 69 -38.67 18.85 27.25
CA LYS A 69 -38.67 19.54 25.96
C LYS A 69 -38.65 21.08 26.12
N GLY A 70 -37.73 21.69 25.36
CA GLY A 70 -37.55 23.15 25.43
C GLY A 70 -36.60 23.65 26.52
N GLN A 71 -36.06 22.76 27.35
CA GLN A 71 -35.00 23.11 28.30
C GLN A 71 -33.61 23.03 27.64
N PRO A 72 -32.63 23.81 28.15
CA PRO A 72 -31.30 23.84 27.56
C PRO A 72 -30.55 22.51 27.69
N ALA A 73 -29.55 22.34 26.87
CA ALA A 73 -28.61 21.23 26.95
C ALA A 73 -27.94 21.12 28.34
N PRO A 74 -27.57 19.91 28.80
CA PRO A 74 -26.88 19.73 30.10
C PRO A 74 -25.48 20.35 30.16
N GLY A 75 -24.92 20.76 29.02
CA GLY A 75 -23.60 21.37 28.94
C GLY A 75 -23.27 21.84 27.53
N SER A 76 -21.98 22.08 27.25
CA SER A 76 -21.50 22.54 25.94
C SER A 76 -21.89 21.56 24.83
N THR A 77 -22.42 22.09 23.72
CA THR A 77 -22.83 21.32 22.53
C THR A 77 -21.80 21.39 21.39
N GLY A 78 -20.69 22.11 21.57
CA GLY A 78 -19.65 22.19 20.57
C GLY A 78 -18.94 20.83 20.37
N ASN A 79 -18.60 20.51 19.11
CA ASN A 79 -17.87 19.28 18.77
C ASN A 79 -18.54 17.97 19.25
N ALA A 80 -19.88 17.92 19.18
CA ALA A 80 -20.60 16.69 19.52
C ALA A 80 -20.30 15.52 18.56
N PHE A 81 -20.07 15.85 17.30
CA PHE A 81 -19.64 14.91 16.27
C PHE A 81 -18.51 15.53 15.45
N THR A 82 -17.43 14.81 15.31
CA THR A 82 -16.30 15.20 14.48
C THR A 82 -16.13 14.18 13.37
N GLU A 83 -16.29 14.61 12.12
CA GLU A 83 -15.76 13.84 11.01
C GLU A 83 -14.24 14.09 10.96
N THR A 84 -13.49 13.18 11.54
CA THR A 84 -12.11 13.07 11.11
C THR A 84 -12.15 12.36 9.77
N SER A 85 -11.69 12.99 8.73
CA SER A 85 -11.26 12.27 7.53
C SER A 85 -10.35 11.19 8.04
N GLY A 86 -10.83 9.94 8.01
CA GLY A 86 -10.11 8.82 8.65
C GLY A 86 -8.70 8.82 8.11
N ILE A 87 -7.73 8.49 8.98
CA ILE A 87 -6.39 8.16 8.52
C ILE A 87 -6.58 7.17 7.38
N GLY A 88 -6.32 7.63 6.20
CA GLY A 88 -6.66 6.91 5.00
C GLY A 88 -5.53 6.94 3.99
N LEU A 89 -5.58 5.97 3.13
CA LEU A 89 -4.80 5.91 1.91
C LEU A 89 -5.78 5.79 0.76
N VAL A 90 -5.58 6.59 -0.26
CA VAL A 90 -6.30 6.51 -1.52
C VAL A 90 -5.31 6.13 -2.59
N SER A 91 -5.65 5.10 -3.36
CA SER A 91 -4.87 4.67 -4.51
C SER A 91 -5.71 4.64 -5.78
N GLN A 92 -5.11 4.99 -6.90
CA GLN A 92 -5.74 4.98 -8.21
C GLN A 92 -4.81 4.32 -9.22
N ALA A 93 -5.35 3.41 -10.00
CA ALA A 93 -4.64 2.65 -11.00
C ALA A 93 -4.98 3.12 -12.42
N HIS A 94 -3.97 3.28 -13.26
CA HIS A 94 -4.12 3.37 -14.72
C HIS A 94 -3.89 1.99 -15.32
N VAL A 95 -4.89 1.46 -16.01
CA VAL A 95 -4.91 0.11 -16.56
C VAL A 95 -4.97 0.16 -18.08
N ALA A 96 -4.26 -0.74 -18.75
CA ALA A 96 -4.27 -0.86 -20.20
C ALA A 96 -5.68 -0.99 -20.75
N SER A 97 -5.99 -0.21 -21.78
CA SER A 97 -7.31 -0.17 -22.46
C SER A 97 -8.49 0.28 -21.58
N ALA A 98 -8.26 0.63 -20.29
CA ALA A 98 -9.30 1.12 -19.40
C ALA A 98 -9.01 2.56 -18.89
N GLY A 99 -7.73 3.00 -18.94
CA GLY A 99 -7.33 4.30 -18.42
C GLY A 99 -7.31 4.34 -16.89
N TRP A 100 -7.51 5.52 -16.31
CA TRP A 100 -7.61 5.70 -14.88
C TRP A 100 -8.94 5.15 -14.35
N LEU A 101 -8.86 4.17 -13.44
CA LEU A 101 -10.02 3.62 -12.75
C LEU A 101 -10.45 4.55 -11.61
N ALA A 102 -11.61 4.26 -11.01
CA ALA A 102 -12.05 4.95 -9.81
C ALA A 102 -11.01 4.77 -8.67
N PRO A 103 -10.77 5.82 -7.85
CA PRO A 103 -9.94 5.68 -6.66
C PRO A 103 -10.53 4.68 -5.67
N VAL A 104 -9.66 3.98 -4.96
CA VAL A 104 -10.03 3.00 -3.92
C VAL A 104 -9.34 3.33 -2.61
N GLY A 105 -9.93 2.88 -1.50
CA GLY A 105 -9.48 3.15 -0.15
C GLY A 105 -8.39 2.20 0.36
N ASN A 106 -8.06 2.37 1.64
CA ASN A 106 -7.04 1.61 2.35
C ASN A 106 -7.34 0.10 2.36
N GLY A 107 -6.47 -0.71 1.79
CA GLY A 107 -6.59 -2.18 1.70
C GLY A 107 -7.45 -2.68 0.54
N GLU A 108 -8.10 -1.80 -0.21
CA GLU A 108 -8.89 -2.18 -1.39
C GLU A 108 -8.00 -2.44 -2.61
N THR A 109 -8.57 -3.03 -3.63
CA THR A 109 -7.86 -3.40 -4.87
C THR A 109 -7.89 -2.28 -5.88
N ALA A 110 -6.73 -1.71 -6.22
CA ALA A 110 -6.54 -0.82 -7.36
C ALA A 110 -6.04 -1.63 -8.57
N GLY A 111 -6.77 -1.59 -9.68
CA GLY A 111 -6.48 -2.39 -10.86
C GLY A 111 -7.59 -3.40 -11.18
N GLN A 112 -7.30 -4.35 -12.05
CA GLN A 112 -8.27 -5.36 -12.51
C GLN A 112 -7.60 -6.73 -12.57
N THR A 113 -8.09 -7.68 -11.79
CA THR A 113 -7.64 -9.09 -11.84
C THR A 113 -8.44 -9.89 -12.86
N GLY A 114 -7.83 -10.92 -13.45
CA GLY A 114 -8.51 -11.85 -14.36
C GLY A 114 -8.87 -11.31 -15.74
N MET A 115 -8.40 -10.11 -16.09
CA MET A 115 -8.66 -9.47 -17.38
C MET A 115 -7.40 -9.43 -18.27
N SER A 116 -6.28 -9.95 -17.81
CA SER A 116 -4.97 -9.89 -18.49
C SER A 116 -4.58 -8.48 -18.93
N ARG A 117 -5.01 -7.46 -18.16
CA ARG A 117 -4.72 -6.04 -18.42
C ARG A 117 -3.63 -5.54 -17.50
N SER A 118 -2.61 -4.94 -18.07
CA SER A 118 -1.47 -4.44 -17.30
C SER A 118 -1.81 -3.17 -16.53
N LEU A 119 -1.32 -3.11 -15.30
CA LEU A 119 -1.18 -1.88 -14.54
C LEU A 119 -0.04 -1.05 -15.19
N GLN A 120 -0.31 0.19 -15.55
CA GLN A 120 0.63 1.05 -16.27
C GLN A 120 1.12 2.22 -15.43
N ALA A 121 0.26 2.76 -14.57
CA ALA A 121 0.62 3.80 -13.62
C ALA A 121 -0.18 3.71 -12.32
N LEU A 122 0.38 4.27 -11.25
CA LEU A 122 -0.20 4.35 -9.91
C LEU A 122 -0.12 5.76 -9.38
N TYR A 123 -1.22 6.25 -8.84
CA TYR A 123 -1.31 7.43 -8.01
C TYR A 123 -1.70 7.03 -6.59
N ILE A 124 -1.00 7.54 -5.57
CA ILE A 124 -1.26 7.20 -4.17
C ILE A 124 -1.15 8.47 -3.33
N SER A 125 -2.13 8.68 -2.46
CA SER A 125 -2.13 9.78 -1.51
C SER A 125 -2.58 9.31 -0.13
N THR A 126 -2.12 10.00 0.90
CA THR A 126 -2.55 9.82 2.29
C THR A 126 -3.56 10.89 2.66
N GLN A 127 -4.41 10.60 3.64
CA GLN A 127 -5.38 11.52 4.21
C GLN A 127 -5.30 11.46 5.74
N GLY A 128 -5.49 12.61 6.40
CA GLY A 128 -5.58 12.69 7.85
C GLY A 128 -4.26 12.48 8.62
N ILE A 129 -3.12 12.42 7.94
CA ILE A 129 -1.78 12.32 8.53
C ILE A 129 -0.79 13.22 7.80
N ASP A 130 0.23 13.67 8.52
CA ASP A 130 1.39 14.37 7.94
C ASP A 130 2.43 13.36 7.46
N ALA A 131 2.02 12.56 6.48
CA ALA A 131 2.90 11.64 5.77
C ALA A 131 2.50 11.55 4.30
N SER A 132 3.48 11.28 3.45
CA SER A 132 3.30 11.06 2.02
C SER A 132 3.81 9.67 1.64
N VAL A 133 3.22 9.06 0.63
CA VAL A 133 3.73 7.83 0.03
C VAL A 133 4.65 8.20 -1.13
N GLU A 134 5.88 7.72 -1.07
CA GLU A 134 6.79 7.71 -2.21
C GLU A 134 6.75 6.35 -2.89
N VAL A 135 6.64 6.36 -4.21
CA VAL A 135 6.51 5.15 -5.04
C VAL A 135 7.63 5.10 -6.06
N SER A 136 8.32 3.97 -6.15
CA SER A 136 9.20 3.61 -7.26
C SER A 136 8.57 2.42 -7.99
N ALA A 137 8.42 2.53 -9.31
CA ALA A 137 7.89 1.46 -10.15
C ALA A 137 9.00 0.83 -11.00
N HIS A 138 9.03 -0.49 -11.06
CA HIS A 138 9.79 -1.24 -12.06
C HIS A 138 8.90 -1.39 -13.30
N VAL A 139 9.30 -0.76 -14.38
CA VAL A 139 8.54 -0.71 -15.63
C VAL A 139 9.23 -1.59 -16.67
N ALA A 140 8.46 -2.35 -17.42
CA ALA A 140 8.97 -3.24 -18.46
C ALA A 140 9.88 -2.48 -19.43
N ASN A 141 11.03 -3.05 -19.76
CA ASN A 141 12.06 -2.49 -20.65
C ASN A 141 12.70 -1.16 -20.19
N ILE A 142 12.30 -0.63 -19.02
CA ILE A 142 12.88 0.61 -18.44
C ILE A 142 13.62 0.30 -17.13
N GLY A 143 13.10 -0.63 -16.33
CA GLY A 143 13.63 -0.94 -14.99
C GLY A 143 13.02 -0.04 -13.90
N TRP A 144 13.74 0.08 -12.77
CA TRP A 144 13.30 0.88 -11.63
C TRP A 144 13.37 2.38 -11.95
N GLN A 145 12.25 3.06 -11.80
CA GLN A 145 12.15 4.52 -11.93
C GLN A 145 12.47 5.19 -10.59
N PRO A 146 12.91 6.47 -10.61
CA PRO A 146 13.04 7.27 -9.39
C PRO A 146 11.73 7.30 -8.59
N TYR A 147 11.84 7.50 -7.27
CA TYR A 147 10.67 7.72 -6.42
C TYR A 147 9.93 8.98 -6.80
N VAL A 148 8.61 8.88 -6.81
CA VAL A 148 7.69 10.00 -6.99
C VAL A 148 6.67 10.01 -5.85
N SER A 149 6.15 11.19 -5.51
CA SER A 149 5.16 11.39 -4.44
C SER A 149 4.16 12.50 -4.80
N GLY A 150 3.16 12.67 -3.94
CA GLY A 150 2.20 13.77 -4.04
C GLY A 150 1.33 13.70 -5.28
N ALA A 151 1.32 14.76 -6.09
CA ALA A 151 0.49 14.86 -7.29
C ALA A 151 1.04 14.10 -8.52
N SER A 152 2.15 13.38 -8.37
CA SER A 152 2.78 12.62 -9.45
C SER A 152 2.38 11.15 -9.39
N TYR A 153 2.36 10.49 -10.54
CA TYR A 153 2.16 9.04 -10.64
C TYR A 153 3.48 8.32 -10.92
N ALA A 154 3.59 7.09 -10.41
CA ALA A 154 4.66 6.16 -10.77
C ALA A 154 4.24 5.31 -11.97
N GLY A 155 5.19 4.95 -12.83
CA GLY A 155 4.92 4.17 -14.05
C GLY A 155 4.82 5.04 -15.29
N THR A 156 3.97 4.65 -16.25
CA THR A 156 3.83 5.35 -17.55
C THR A 156 2.36 5.45 -17.95
N VAL A 157 1.97 6.60 -18.49
CA VAL A 157 0.63 6.81 -19.08
C VAL A 157 0.79 7.03 -20.59
N GLY A 158 -0.07 6.40 -21.40
CA GLY A 158 -0.10 6.55 -22.85
C GLY A 158 1.03 5.87 -23.62
N LYS A 159 1.92 5.12 -22.94
CA LYS A 159 3.04 4.41 -23.57
C LYS A 159 2.80 2.90 -23.77
N GLY A 160 1.72 2.36 -23.22
CA GLY A 160 1.41 0.94 -23.32
C GLY A 160 2.40 0.01 -22.56
N ILE A 161 3.19 0.56 -21.63
CA ILE A 161 4.25 -0.20 -20.94
C ILE A 161 3.79 -0.54 -19.54
N ALA A 162 3.92 -1.82 -19.17
CA ALA A 162 3.44 -2.37 -17.91
C ALA A 162 4.38 -2.07 -16.73
N ILE A 163 3.79 -1.81 -15.56
CA ILE A 163 4.47 -2.00 -14.28
C ILE A 163 4.62 -3.50 -14.03
N GLN A 164 5.75 -3.91 -13.49
CA GLN A 164 6.07 -5.29 -13.12
C GLN A 164 6.23 -5.43 -11.60
N ALA A 165 6.84 -4.44 -10.94
CA ALA A 165 7.03 -4.41 -9.51
C ALA A 165 6.99 -2.97 -8.98
N VAL A 166 6.81 -2.83 -7.65
CA VAL A 166 6.81 -1.54 -6.97
C VAL A 166 7.58 -1.59 -5.66
N LYS A 167 8.04 -0.42 -5.21
CA LYS A 167 8.49 -0.14 -3.85
C LYS A 167 7.74 1.07 -3.35
N LEU A 168 7.20 0.99 -2.13
CA LEU A 168 6.49 2.07 -1.48
C LEU A 168 7.11 2.36 -0.12
N ARG A 169 7.31 3.64 0.20
CA ARG A 169 7.75 4.08 1.51
C ARG A 169 7.01 5.33 1.96
N LEU A 170 6.98 5.53 3.26
CA LEU A 170 6.40 6.72 3.87
C LEU A 170 7.49 7.75 4.17
N THR A 171 7.16 9.02 3.94
CA THR A 171 7.96 10.19 4.32
C THR A 171 7.08 11.20 5.05
N GLY A 172 7.65 12.18 5.72
CA GLY A 172 6.93 13.18 6.52
C GLY A 172 6.93 12.87 8.02
N ASN A 173 6.37 13.79 8.82
CA ASN A 173 6.50 13.77 10.28
C ASN A 173 5.81 12.57 10.95
N ASP A 174 4.73 12.07 10.35
CA ASP A 174 3.98 10.92 10.86
C ASP A 174 4.46 9.58 10.31
N SER A 175 5.45 9.55 9.38
CA SER A 175 5.95 8.32 8.76
C SER A 175 6.46 7.28 9.78
N SER A 176 7.00 7.74 10.91
CA SER A 176 7.47 6.87 11.99
C SER A 176 6.35 6.16 12.76
N LYS A 177 5.10 6.63 12.65
CA LYS A 177 3.94 6.09 13.39
C LYS A 177 3.22 4.97 12.63
N TYR A 178 3.48 4.83 11.34
CA TYR A 178 2.78 3.89 10.46
C TYR A 178 3.73 2.98 9.72
N ASP A 179 3.20 1.86 9.27
CA ASP A 179 3.81 0.96 8.28
C ASP A 179 2.93 0.93 7.04
N ILE A 180 3.54 0.88 5.86
CA ILE A 180 2.85 0.69 4.60
C ILE A 180 3.10 -0.72 4.08
N TYR A 181 2.02 -1.48 3.89
CA TYR A 181 2.02 -2.83 3.33
C TYR A 181 1.42 -2.79 1.93
N TYR A 182 1.94 -3.59 1.03
CA TYR A 182 1.42 -3.69 -0.33
C TYR A 182 1.75 -5.04 -0.95
N ARG A 183 0.87 -5.46 -1.87
CA ARG A 183 1.07 -6.67 -2.67
C ARG A 183 0.58 -6.49 -4.09
N ILE A 184 1.16 -7.23 -5.00
CA ILE A 184 0.85 -7.21 -6.43
C ILE A 184 0.10 -8.48 -6.83
N HIS A 185 -0.93 -8.32 -7.66
CA HIS A 185 -1.45 -9.39 -8.49
C HIS A 185 -0.66 -9.40 -9.80
N ALA A 186 0.13 -10.44 -9.99
CA ALA A 186 0.99 -10.59 -11.17
C ALA A 186 0.41 -11.61 -12.14
N ALA A 187 0.54 -11.36 -13.44
CA ALA A 187 0.12 -12.29 -14.48
C ALA A 187 0.77 -13.66 -14.27
N ASP A 188 -0.03 -14.72 -14.36
CA ASP A 188 0.28 -16.14 -14.17
C ASP A 188 0.62 -16.56 -12.72
N TYR A 189 0.82 -15.61 -11.81
CA TYR A 189 1.14 -15.87 -10.39
C TYR A 189 -0.02 -15.56 -9.43
N GLY A 190 -0.99 -14.73 -9.85
CA GLY A 190 -2.03 -14.26 -8.95
C GLY A 190 -1.50 -13.27 -7.89
N TRP A 191 -2.14 -13.25 -6.72
CA TRP A 191 -1.69 -12.42 -5.61
C TRP A 191 -0.39 -12.95 -5.00
N LEU A 192 0.65 -12.11 -4.99
CA LEU A 192 1.89 -12.37 -4.28
C LEU A 192 1.76 -12.01 -2.78
N GLY A 193 2.78 -12.31 -2.01
CA GLY A 193 2.86 -11.94 -0.60
C GLY A 193 2.90 -10.43 -0.37
N TRP A 194 2.72 -10.04 0.90
CA TRP A 194 2.80 -8.65 1.31
C TRP A 194 4.26 -8.21 1.48
N ALA A 195 4.63 -7.12 0.81
CA ALA A 195 5.82 -6.35 1.10
C ALA A 195 5.51 -5.27 2.13
N LYS A 196 6.56 -4.74 2.76
CA LYS A 196 6.46 -3.71 3.80
C LYS A 196 7.58 -2.68 3.61
N ASN A 197 7.26 -1.40 3.78
CA ASN A 197 8.22 -0.31 3.95
C ASN A 197 9.46 -0.42 3.05
N ASP A 198 9.32 -0.07 1.79
CA ASP A 198 10.39 -0.05 0.78
C ASP A 198 10.86 -1.44 0.26
N ALA A 199 10.35 -2.54 0.79
CA ALA A 199 10.62 -3.85 0.20
C ALA A 199 9.94 -3.96 -1.19
N ALA A 200 10.58 -4.60 -2.16
CA ALA A 200 9.98 -4.75 -3.48
C ALA A 200 8.81 -5.75 -3.48
N ALA A 201 7.74 -5.46 -4.24
CA ALA A 201 6.64 -6.36 -4.51
C ALA A 201 6.36 -6.47 -6.00
N GLY A 202 6.11 -7.67 -6.52
CA GLY A 202 5.83 -7.92 -7.93
C GLY A 202 6.78 -8.91 -8.57
N THR A 203 7.11 -8.69 -9.84
CA THR A 203 8.05 -9.54 -10.59
C THR A 203 9.17 -8.71 -11.22
N VAL A 204 10.38 -9.26 -11.29
CA VAL A 204 11.52 -8.62 -11.97
C VAL A 204 12.24 -9.64 -12.86
N GLY A 205 12.49 -9.28 -14.12
CA GLY A 205 13.20 -10.13 -15.08
C GLY A 205 12.36 -11.26 -15.70
N LEU A 206 11.09 -11.41 -15.31
CA LEU A 206 10.21 -12.50 -15.75
C LEU A 206 9.26 -12.10 -16.89
N SER A 207 9.27 -10.85 -17.31
CA SER A 207 8.33 -10.28 -18.29
C SER A 207 6.85 -10.47 -17.91
N LYS A 208 6.56 -10.57 -16.58
CA LYS A 208 5.21 -10.68 -16.06
C LYS A 208 4.71 -9.32 -15.58
N GLN A 209 3.56 -8.91 -16.09
CA GLN A 209 2.94 -7.65 -15.75
C GLN A 209 2.24 -7.70 -14.38
N ALA A 210 2.23 -6.59 -13.67
CA ALA A 210 1.27 -6.34 -12.61
C ALA A 210 -0.10 -6.05 -13.22
N GLU A 211 -1.17 -6.57 -12.63
CA GLU A 211 -2.55 -6.36 -13.05
C GLU A 211 -3.35 -5.56 -12.03
N ALA A 212 -3.01 -5.73 -10.74
CA ALA A 212 -3.62 -5.00 -9.65
C ALA A 212 -2.65 -4.90 -8.46
N ILE A 213 -2.96 -3.96 -7.57
CA ILE A 213 -2.24 -3.75 -6.32
C ILE A 213 -3.23 -3.59 -5.17
N GLN A 214 -2.88 -4.10 -3.99
CA GLN A 214 -3.49 -3.73 -2.72
C GLN A 214 -2.46 -3.02 -1.86
N ILE A 215 -2.89 -1.93 -1.21
CA ILE A 215 -2.01 -1.11 -0.37
C ILE A 215 -2.72 -0.86 0.95
N LYS A 216 -2.05 -1.12 2.06
CA LYS A 216 -2.61 -0.97 3.41
C LYS A 216 -1.68 -0.13 4.29
N LEU A 217 -2.16 1.01 4.73
CA LEU A 217 -1.53 1.84 5.75
C LEU A 217 -2.00 1.36 7.11
N VAL A 218 -1.08 1.04 8.00
CA VAL A 218 -1.37 0.44 9.31
C VAL A 218 -0.57 1.17 10.38
N ALA A 219 -1.20 1.52 11.50
CA ALA A 219 -0.48 2.02 12.66
C ALA A 219 0.52 0.96 13.17
N LYS A 220 1.73 1.38 13.52
CA LYS A 220 2.74 0.44 14.05
C LYS A 220 2.24 -0.27 15.29
N GLY A 221 2.43 -1.59 15.33
CA GLY A 221 1.98 -2.44 16.44
C GLY A 221 0.49 -2.81 16.37
N SER A 222 -0.26 -2.39 15.35
CA SER A 222 -1.65 -2.81 15.16
C SER A 222 -1.75 -4.29 14.79
N SER A 223 -2.78 -4.95 15.31
CA SER A 223 -3.16 -6.31 14.92
C SER A 223 -3.69 -6.41 13.48
N ASP A 224 -3.98 -5.26 12.83
CA ASP A 224 -4.46 -5.20 11.45
C ASP A 224 -3.35 -5.38 10.42
N ALA A 225 -2.10 -5.53 10.85
CA ALA A 225 -0.97 -5.75 9.97
C ALA A 225 -1.15 -7.05 9.18
N PRO A 226 -0.99 -7.04 7.85
CA PRO A 226 -1.06 -8.25 7.04
C PRO A 226 0.04 -9.25 7.42
N VAL A 227 -0.30 -10.53 7.37
CA VAL A 227 0.68 -11.61 7.54
C VAL A 227 1.56 -11.69 6.29
N GLN A 228 2.87 -11.77 6.50
CA GLN A 228 3.86 -11.95 5.43
C GLN A 228 4.25 -13.44 5.36
N ASP A 229 3.40 -14.24 4.73
CA ASP A 229 3.46 -15.71 4.72
C ASP A 229 4.12 -16.29 3.47
N HIS A 230 4.30 -15.51 2.41
CA HIS A 230 4.96 -15.92 1.17
C HIS A 230 5.64 -14.76 0.46
N ALA A 231 6.40 -15.06 -0.60
CA ALA A 231 7.22 -14.07 -1.29
C ALA A 231 6.41 -12.92 -1.89
N ALA A 232 6.78 -11.69 -1.57
CA ALA A 232 6.21 -10.48 -2.16
C ALA A 232 6.83 -10.15 -3.53
N LEU A 233 8.07 -10.58 -3.75
CA LEU A 233 8.80 -10.40 -5.00
C LEU A 233 9.22 -11.76 -5.56
N ILE A 234 8.98 -11.95 -6.87
CA ILE A 234 9.54 -13.05 -7.65
C ILE A 234 10.47 -12.44 -8.69
N GLN A 235 11.72 -12.81 -8.66
CA GLN A 235 12.71 -12.31 -9.61
C GLN A 235 13.58 -13.44 -10.15
N LEU A 236 14.05 -13.26 -11.39
CA LEU A 236 15.12 -14.12 -11.86
C LEU A 236 16.41 -13.84 -11.09
N PRO A 237 17.16 -14.86 -10.72
CA PRO A 237 18.50 -14.68 -10.20
C PRO A 237 19.29 -13.76 -11.12
N GLY A 238 19.95 -12.77 -10.56
CA GLY A 238 20.85 -11.91 -11.30
C GLY A 238 22.06 -12.72 -11.76
N LEU A 239 22.17 -13.00 -13.07
CA LEU A 239 23.39 -13.48 -13.67
C LEU A 239 24.30 -12.29 -13.95
N SER A 240 25.53 -12.35 -13.47
CA SER A 240 26.59 -11.43 -13.84
C SER A 240 27.70 -12.18 -14.53
N ALA A 241 28.14 -11.68 -15.68
CA ALA A 241 29.23 -12.24 -16.45
C ALA A 241 30.26 -11.16 -16.75
N LYS A 242 31.52 -11.50 -16.70
CA LYS A 242 32.62 -10.68 -17.23
C LYS A 242 33.67 -11.55 -17.91
N ALA A 243 34.34 -10.98 -18.86
CA ALA A 243 35.39 -11.64 -19.64
C ALA A 243 36.71 -10.89 -19.52
N ASN A 244 37.81 -11.64 -19.49
CA ASN A 244 39.15 -11.13 -19.71
C ASN A 244 39.48 -11.36 -21.16
N CYS A 245 39.78 -10.26 -21.88
CA CYS A 245 40.09 -10.30 -23.30
C CYS A 245 41.56 -9.91 -23.57
N SER A 246 42.18 -10.62 -24.49
CA SER A 246 43.59 -10.44 -24.83
C SER A 246 43.94 -8.97 -25.15
N GLY A 247 44.94 -8.44 -24.43
CA GLY A 247 45.38 -7.07 -24.54
C GLY A 247 44.46 -6.00 -23.95
N LEU A 248 43.33 -6.37 -23.34
CA LEU A 248 42.38 -5.44 -22.68
C LEU A 248 42.17 -5.75 -21.20
N GLY A 249 42.46 -6.98 -20.77
CA GLY A 249 42.17 -7.42 -19.40
C GLY A 249 40.69 -7.64 -19.15
N TRP A 250 40.32 -7.61 -17.87
CA TRP A 250 38.94 -7.80 -17.44
C TRP A 250 38.04 -6.66 -17.89
N GLN A 251 37.00 -7.01 -18.64
CA GLN A 251 35.98 -6.07 -19.07
C GLN A 251 34.91 -5.84 -17.96
N ALA A 252 34.11 -4.80 -18.11
CA ALA A 252 33.02 -4.52 -17.21
C ALA A 252 32.04 -5.71 -17.13
N SER A 253 31.44 -5.94 -15.96
CA SER A 253 30.41 -6.94 -15.79
C SER A 253 29.16 -6.58 -16.59
N VAL A 254 28.54 -7.58 -17.19
CA VAL A 254 27.24 -7.49 -17.87
C VAL A 254 26.22 -8.37 -17.14
N GLY A 255 24.98 -7.95 -17.15
CA GLY A 255 23.88 -8.70 -16.58
C GLY A 255 23.27 -9.72 -17.53
N ASN A 256 22.14 -10.27 -17.13
CA ASN A 256 21.39 -11.27 -17.89
C ASN A 256 21.09 -10.79 -19.32
N GLY A 257 21.45 -11.61 -20.32
CA GLY A 257 21.30 -11.28 -21.74
C GLY A 257 22.37 -10.34 -22.33
N GLY A 258 23.27 -9.80 -21.51
CA GLY A 258 24.40 -8.98 -21.97
C GLY A 258 25.55 -9.80 -22.54
N VAL A 259 26.30 -9.23 -23.45
CA VAL A 259 27.50 -9.86 -24.02
C VAL A 259 28.72 -9.46 -23.19
N ALA A 260 29.38 -10.45 -22.56
CA ALA A 260 30.66 -10.26 -21.90
C ALA A 260 31.80 -10.47 -22.89
N GLY A 261 32.73 -9.53 -22.96
CA GLY A 261 33.87 -9.59 -23.87
C GLY A 261 33.76 -8.65 -25.07
N THR A 262 34.47 -8.96 -26.13
CA THR A 262 34.54 -8.14 -27.34
C THR A 262 33.98 -8.89 -28.53
N VAL A 263 33.20 -8.20 -29.37
CA VAL A 263 32.67 -8.74 -30.63
C VAL A 263 33.25 -7.96 -31.78
N GLY A 264 33.73 -8.68 -32.83
CA GLY A 264 34.27 -8.06 -34.07
C GLY A 264 35.68 -7.44 -33.94
N GLN A 265 36.35 -7.64 -32.76
CA GLN A 265 37.67 -7.05 -32.52
C GLN A 265 38.83 -8.06 -32.67
N ASN A 266 38.55 -9.29 -33.05
CA ASN A 266 39.51 -10.37 -33.20
C ASN A 266 40.43 -10.57 -31.97
N ARG A 267 39.84 -10.48 -30.76
CA ARG A 267 40.52 -10.68 -29.47
C ARG A 267 40.03 -11.93 -28.80
N ALA A 268 40.96 -12.78 -28.39
CA ALA A 268 40.64 -14.00 -27.66
C ALA A 268 40.08 -13.66 -26.26
N MET A 269 39.08 -14.42 -25.83
CA MET A 269 38.66 -14.45 -24.42
C MET A 269 39.59 -15.43 -23.69
N GLU A 270 40.34 -14.93 -22.70
CA GLU A 270 41.36 -15.69 -21.94
C GLU A 270 40.81 -16.22 -20.63
N ALA A 271 39.83 -15.53 -20.06
CA ALA A 271 39.14 -15.96 -18.85
C ALA A 271 37.71 -15.42 -18.79
N MET A 272 36.84 -16.09 -18.06
CA MET A 272 35.51 -15.62 -17.74
C MET A 272 35.19 -15.80 -16.27
N GLN A 273 34.33 -14.95 -15.74
CA GLN A 273 33.77 -15.07 -14.40
C GLN A 273 32.25 -14.94 -14.51
N LEU A 274 31.54 -15.89 -13.88
CA LEU A 274 30.09 -15.91 -13.78
C LEU A 274 29.69 -15.91 -12.31
N SER A 275 28.66 -15.15 -11.97
CA SER A 275 28.10 -15.15 -10.61
C SER A 275 26.58 -15.03 -10.66
N LEU A 276 25.90 -15.65 -9.69
CA LEU A 276 24.48 -15.48 -9.41
C LEU A 276 24.33 -14.59 -8.17
N SER A 277 23.43 -13.65 -8.21
CA SER A 277 23.23 -12.67 -7.12
C SER A 277 22.06 -12.99 -6.20
N ASP A 278 21.38 -14.12 -6.37
CA ASP A 278 20.29 -14.53 -5.50
C ASP A 278 20.76 -15.54 -4.47
N SER A 279 20.74 -15.11 -3.20
CA SER A 279 21.07 -15.96 -2.04
C SER A 279 19.89 -16.77 -1.51
N SER A 280 18.69 -16.58 -2.07
CA SER A 280 17.46 -17.28 -1.63
C SER A 280 17.32 -18.68 -2.25
N MET A 281 18.09 -18.99 -3.30
CA MET A 281 18.09 -20.28 -3.97
C MET A 281 19.41 -21.03 -3.75
N ASN A 282 19.30 -22.31 -3.43
CA ASN A 282 20.45 -23.20 -3.38
C ASN A 282 20.79 -23.66 -4.80
N GLY A 283 22.05 -23.42 -5.22
CA GLY A 283 22.51 -23.80 -6.54
C GLY A 283 23.73 -23.00 -6.97
N GLY A 284 24.25 -23.29 -8.13
CA GLY A 284 25.41 -22.63 -8.70
C GLY A 284 25.47 -22.79 -10.21
N ILE A 285 26.50 -22.18 -10.82
CA ILE A 285 26.77 -22.30 -12.24
C ILE A 285 27.92 -23.29 -12.39
N SER A 286 27.71 -24.33 -13.19
CA SER A 286 28.79 -25.20 -13.69
C SER A 286 29.09 -24.82 -15.13
N TYR A 287 30.36 -24.70 -15.46
CA TYR A 287 30.82 -24.43 -16.84
C TYR A 287 32.13 -25.15 -17.10
N SER A 288 32.38 -25.43 -18.37
CA SER A 288 33.65 -25.97 -18.86
C SER A 288 34.11 -25.12 -20.05
N ALA A 289 35.42 -25.04 -20.22
CA ALA A 289 36.04 -24.36 -21.35
C ALA A 289 36.93 -25.33 -22.11
N HIS A 290 36.89 -25.25 -23.44
CA HIS A 290 37.89 -25.89 -24.32
C HIS A 290 38.93 -24.83 -24.68
N VAL A 291 40.19 -25.12 -24.43
CA VAL A 291 41.31 -24.23 -24.78
C VAL A 291 42.19 -24.90 -25.85
N SER A 292 42.62 -24.11 -26.82
CA SER A 292 43.61 -24.58 -27.79
C SER A 292 44.99 -24.59 -27.16
N ASN A 293 45.75 -25.65 -27.40
CA ASN A 293 47.14 -25.75 -27.04
C ASN A 293 48.04 -24.92 -27.96
#